data_6af9acc900597c1c050f0eaa2dd70b60
#
_entry.id   6af9acc900597c1c050f0eaa2dd70b60
#
_cell.length_a   1.000
_cell.length_b   1.000
_cell.length_c   1.000
_cell.angle_alpha   90.00
_cell.angle_beta   90.00
_cell.angle_gamma   90.00
#
_symmetry.space_group_name_H-M   'P 1'
#
loop_
_entity.id
_entity.type
_entity.pdbx_description
1 polymer ?
#
loop_
_entity_poly.entity_id
_entity_poly.type
_entity_poly.pdbx_seq_one_letter_code
_entity_poly.pdbx_strand_id
1 'polypeptide(L)'
;MRWTRRLGIVSAGSALALAMAAGAGAGTALAAPAGHAGANATPPFVVKVIGHLPDGKARFAASTPTGLPPSAIQSVYNLSGLSPSSNAGAGQIIAIVDAYNDPNALSDLNTFNAQYGYAQLATCSSLTQSGPCFEQVYAQGKKPRTNSGWALEESLDIEWAHAEAPGAKIVLVEAASASDSNLFGAVSTANGLGATEVSMSWGGSESSSETSYDSYLTHAGTFYTASAGDSGHGAEYPAASPNVIAVGGTTLNGCSGTSCAGFTSETTWSSSGGGISAYESIPSYQSGYSGAVYGASTITGLTGGYRGIPDVSFDANPNTGVSIYDSTSYQGQSGWFTVGGTSVGAPDWAGILAAGAAAGKTALQGDSAIYSGGYSTNLRDITSGTNGTCGTDCTAGPGYDLVTGLGSPVNYP
;
A
#
# COMPACT_ATOMS: atom_id res chain seq x y z
N MET A 1 -44.45 -26.50 54.52
CA MET A 1 -43.03 -26.76 54.22
C MET A 1 -42.73 -26.29 52.81
N ARG A 2 -41.94 -25.26 52.66
CA ARG A 2 -41.63 -24.60 51.36
C ARG A 2 -40.30 -25.14 50.84
N TRP A 3 -40.27 -25.57 49.59
CA TRP A 3 -39.04 -25.87 48.86
C TRP A 3 -38.92 -24.93 47.69
N THR A 4 -37.92 -24.07 47.71
CA THR A 4 -37.51 -23.18 46.64
C THR A 4 -36.54 -23.90 45.72
N ARG A 5 -36.83 -23.97 44.43
CA ARG A 5 -35.91 -24.42 43.37
C ARG A 5 -35.20 -23.20 42.77
N ARG A 6 -33.88 -23.22 42.77
CA ARG A 6 -33.03 -22.29 42.02
C ARG A 6 -32.90 -22.79 40.58
N LEU A 7 -33.16 -21.94 39.62
CA LEU A 7 -32.82 -22.17 38.21
C LEU A 7 -31.33 -21.85 38.03
N GLY A 8 -30.60 -22.79 37.44
CA GLY A 8 -29.25 -22.58 36.93
C GLY A 8 -29.32 -22.16 35.45
N ILE A 9 -28.62 -21.11 35.12
CA ILE A 9 -28.45 -20.65 33.74
C ILE A 9 -27.30 -21.46 33.13
N VAL A 10 -27.60 -22.20 32.07
CA VAL A 10 -26.61 -22.93 31.27
C VAL A 10 -26.24 -22.00 30.11
N SER A 11 -25.01 -21.52 30.06
CA SER A 11 -24.43 -20.81 28.93
C SER A 11 -24.06 -21.83 27.84
N ALA A 12 -24.73 -21.69 26.67
CA ALA A 12 -24.40 -22.47 25.50
C ALA A 12 -23.15 -21.86 24.82
N GLY A 13 -22.05 -22.58 24.86
CA GLY A 13 -20.88 -22.30 24.06
C GLY A 13 -21.10 -22.79 22.64
N SER A 14 -21.05 -21.89 21.70
CA SER A 14 -21.09 -22.22 20.27
C SER A 14 -19.72 -22.75 19.83
N ALA A 15 -19.63 -24.05 19.57
CA ALA A 15 -18.48 -24.65 18.90
C ALA A 15 -18.62 -24.41 17.39
N LEU A 16 -17.68 -23.66 16.82
CA LEU A 16 -17.55 -23.48 15.39
C LEU A 16 -16.87 -24.71 14.80
N ALA A 17 -17.61 -25.52 14.07
CA ALA A 17 -17.08 -26.68 13.37
C ALA A 17 -16.35 -26.22 12.11
N LEU A 18 -15.03 -26.45 12.08
CA LEU A 18 -14.18 -26.24 10.91
C LEU A 18 -14.43 -27.39 9.92
N ALA A 19 -15.11 -27.12 8.81
CA ALA A 19 -15.23 -28.08 7.70
C ALA A 19 -13.95 -28.01 6.86
N MET A 20 -13.13 -29.07 6.92
CA MET A 20 -11.99 -29.24 6.01
C MET A 20 -12.52 -29.71 4.64
N ALA A 21 -12.49 -28.86 3.66
CA ALA A 21 -12.59 -29.26 2.26
C ALA A 21 -11.18 -29.46 1.71
N ALA A 22 -10.83 -30.69 1.35
CA ALA A 22 -9.60 -31.02 0.65
C ALA A 22 -9.75 -30.62 -0.82
N GLY A 23 -9.16 -29.48 -1.19
CA GLY A 23 -9.04 -29.00 -2.57
C GLY A 23 -7.59 -28.70 -2.90
N ALA A 24 -7.12 -29.06 -4.08
CA ALA A 24 -5.74 -29.01 -4.52
C ALA A 24 -5.14 -27.61 -4.50
N GLY A 25 -4.01 -27.44 -3.80
CA GLY A 25 -2.85 -26.66 -4.24
C GLY A 25 -2.97 -25.17 -4.46
N ALA A 26 -3.78 -24.40 -3.69
CA ALA A 26 -3.60 -22.96 -3.59
C ALA A 26 -3.04 -22.63 -2.21
N GLY A 27 -1.85 -22.06 -2.15
CA GLY A 27 -1.29 -21.57 -0.89
C GLY A 27 -2.24 -20.57 -0.25
N THR A 28 -2.71 -20.85 0.96
CA THR A 28 -3.55 -19.93 1.71
C THR A 28 -2.69 -18.76 2.21
N ALA A 29 -3.04 -17.55 1.83
CA ALA A 29 -2.52 -16.35 2.44
C ALA A 29 -3.21 -16.17 3.81
N LEU A 30 -2.44 -15.90 4.85
CA LEU A 30 -2.98 -15.45 6.13
C LEU A 30 -2.97 -13.93 6.12
N ALA A 31 -4.15 -13.33 6.23
CA ALA A 31 -4.27 -11.89 6.46
C ALA A 31 -3.65 -11.52 7.80
N ALA A 32 -3.02 -10.36 7.88
CA ALA A 32 -2.69 -9.76 9.17
C ALA A 32 -3.99 -9.67 10.02
N PRO A 33 -3.91 -9.79 11.34
CA PRO A 33 -5.11 -9.76 12.19
C PRO A 33 -5.86 -8.45 11.95
N ALA A 34 -7.14 -8.55 11.61
CA ALA A 34 -8.02 -7.42 11.41
C ALA A 34 -7.92 -6.47 12.62
N GLY A 35 -7.59 -5.20 12.33
CA GLY A 35 -7.44 -4.17 13.34
C GLY A 35 -8.73 -4.00 14.14
N HIS A 36 -8.59 -3.84 15.44
CA HIS A 36 -9.71 -3.53 16.31
C HIS A 36 -10.14 -2.07 16.08
N ALA A 37 -11.44 -1.83 16.02
CA ALA A 37 -12.01 -0.49 15.97
C ALA A 37 -11.55 0.34 17.19
N GLY A 38 -10.64 1.23 16.99
CA GLY A 38 -10.12 2.17 18.01
C GLY A 38 -8.69 2.63 17.72
N ALA A 39 -8.54 3.86 17.34
CA ALA A 39 -7.36 4.75 17.50
C ALA A 39 -5.95 4.28 17.09
N ASN A 40 -5.75 3.11 16.52
CA ASN A 40 -4.46 2.65 16.02
C ASN A 40 -4.60 2.17 14.57
N ALA A 41 -3.81 2.74 13.68
CA ALA A 41 -3.69 2.29 12.31
C ALA A 41 -2.98 0.92 12.23
N THR A 42 -3.24 0.20 11.17
CA THR A 42 -2.57 -1.08 10.87
C THR A 42 -2.04 -1.06 9.44
N PRO A 43 -0.85 -1.67 9.19
CA PRO A 43 -0.36 -1.79 7.84
C PRO A 43 -1.17 -2.87 7.10
N PRO A 44 -1.74 -2.57 5.93
CA PRO A 44 -2.50 -3.52 5.13
C PRO A 44 -1.58 -4.32 4.22
N PHE A 45 -0.98 -5.39 4.75
CA PHE A 45 -0.19 -6.34 3.96
C PHE A 45 -0.57 -7.78 4.25
N VAL A 46 -0.30 -8.65 3.28
CA VAL A 46 -0.54 -10.09 3.39
C VAL A 46 0.72 -10.85 3.00
N VAL A 47 1.27 -11.62 3.93
CA VAL A 47 2.43 -12.48 3.67
C VAL A 47 1.97 -13.82 3.10
N LYS A 48 2.52 -14.20 1.96
CA LYS A 48 2.22 -15.47 1.31
C LYS A 48 2.80 -16.66 2.10
N VAL A 49 1.98 -17.66 2.33
CA VAL A 49 2.47 -18.97 2.81
C VAL A 49 3.14 -19.71 1.66
N ILE A 50 4.45 -19.96 1.77
CA ILE A 50 5.26 -20.64 0.74
C ILE A 50 5.50 -22.12 1.04
N GLY A 51 4.90 -22.65 2.10
CA GLY A 51 5.01 -24.05 2.51
C GLY A 51 4.79 -24.24 4.01
N HIS A 52 5.33 -25.32 4.56
CA HIS A 52 5.27 -25.62 6.00
C HIS A 52 6.65 -25.96 6.54
N LEU A 53 6.88 -25.60 7.79
CA LEU A 53 8.05 -25.98 8.57
C LEU A 53 7.92 -27.43 9.04
N PRO A 54 9.04 -28.10 9.49
CA PRO A 54 8.98 -29.47 10.00
C PRO A 54 8.04 -29.67 11.20
N ASP A 55 7.75 -28.62 11.95
CA ASP A 55 6.81 -28.62 13.08
C ASP A 55 5.34 -28.39 12.66
N GLY A 56 5.08 -28.28 11.33
CA GLY A 56 3.74 -28.07 10.75
C GLY A 56 3.30 -26.62 10.68
N LYS A 57 4.06 -25.65 11.19
CA LYS A 57 3.74 -24.23 11.09
C LYS A 57 3.91 -23.72 9.66
N ALA A 58 3.18 -22.65 9.33
CA ALA A 58 3.32 -21.97 8.04
C ALA A 58 4.76 -21.49 7.84
N ARG A 59 5.28 -21.69 6.62
CA ARG A 59 6.55 -21.13 6.18
C ARG A 59 6.26 -19.88 5.35
N PHE A 60 6.86 -18.77 5.74
CA PHE A 60 6.72 -17.46 5.09
C PHE A 60 8.00 -17.01 4.40
N ALA A 61 9.17 -17.29 5.01
CA ALA A 61 10.45 -16.82 4.51
C ALA A 61 11.25 -17.91 3.78
N ALA A 62 12.06 -17.48 2.83
CA ALA A 62 13.00 -18.30 2.06
C ALA A 62 14.42 -17.70 2.09
N SER A 63 15.43 -18.50 1.68
CA SER A 63 16.80 -18.03 1.51
C SER A 63 17.04 -17.29 0.18
N THR A 64 16.09 -17.38 -0.74
CA THR A 64 16.12 -16.72 -2.06
C THR A 64 14.73 -16.14 -2.37
N PRO A 65 14.63 -15.11 -3.21
CA PRO A 65 13.34 -14.52 -3.59
C PRO A 65 12.33 -15.54 -4.12
N THR A 66 11.08 -15.39 -3.73
CA THR A 66 9.95 -16.25 -4.18
C THR A 66 8.77 -15.46 -4.76
N GLY A 67 8.73 -14.13 -4.56
CA GLY A 67 7.78 -13.20 -5.15
C GLY A 67 8.31 -12.54 -6.42
N LEU A 68 7.50 -11.68 -7.02
CA LEU A 68 7.87 -10.94 -8.23
C LEU A 68 9.02 -9.97 -7.94
N PRO A 69 10.07 -9.94 -8.79
CA PRO A 69 11.12 -8.93 -8.72
C PRO A 69 10.67 -7.60 -9.34
N PRO A 70 11.35 -6.48 -9.04
CA PRO A 70 11.05 -5.18 -9.65
C PRO A 70 10.98 -5.21 -11.18
N SER A 71 11.89 -5.93 -11.84
CA SER A 71 11.90 -6.04 -13.32
C SER A 71 10.64 -6.70 -13.89
N ALA A 72 9.99 -7.60 -13.14
CA ALA A 72 8.74 -8.23 -13.60
C ALA A 72 7.57 -7.24 -13.48
N ILE A 73 7.48 -6.51 -12.38
CA ILE A 73 6.47 -5.46 -12.15
C ILE A 73 6.65 -4.33 -13.17
N GLN A 74 7.86 -3.79 -13.32
CA GLN A 74 8.18 -2.75 -14.30
C GLN A 74 7.86 -3.19 -15.75
N SER A 75 8.02 -4.47 -16.07
CA SER A 75 7.65 -5.01 -17.38
C SER A 75 6.14 -5.04 -17.59
N VAL A 76 5.34 -5.44 -16.59
CA VAL A 76 3.87 -5.50 -16.67
C VAL A 76 3.28 -4.11 -16.87
N TYR A 77 3.81 -3.13 -16.15
CA TYR A 77 3.34 -1.75 -16.19
C TYR A 77 4.06 -0.88 -17.23
N ASN A 78 5.00 -1.50 -18.00
CA ASN A 78 5.80 -0.80 -19.02
C ASN A 78 6.52 0.45 -18.47
N LEU A 79 7.15 0.29 -17.31
CA LEU A 79 7.90 1.33 -16.60
C LEU A 79 9.39 1.26 -16.97
N SER A 80 9.71 1.19 -18.25
CA SER A 80 11.07 0.93 -18.75
C SER A 80 12.12 1.99 -18.40
N GLY A 81 11.66 3.19 -17.98
CA GLY A 81 12.52 4.27 -17.50
C GLY A 81 13.07 4.06 -16.08
N LEU A 82 12.56 3.08 -15.33
CA LEU A 82 12.81 2.88 -13.91
C LEU A 82 13.83 1.75 -13.63
N SER A 83 14.73 1.49 -14.56
CA SER A 83 15.74 0.43 -14.39
C SER A 83 16.70 0.72 -13.22
N PRO A 84 17.34 -0.31 -12.62
CA PRO A 84 18.27 -0.14 -11.49
C PRO A 84 19.43 0.84 -11.71
N SER A 85 19.82 1.05 -12.96
CA SER A 85 20.86 2.01 -13.34
C SER A 85 20.34 3.37 -13.75
N SER A 86 19.00 3.59 -13.69
CA SER A 86 18.40 4.87 -14.04
C SER A 86 18.66 5.91 -12.95
N ASN A 87 18.46 7.18 -13.30
CA ASN A 87 18.49 8.28 -12.36
C ASN A 87 17.06 8.75 -12.00
N ALA A 88 16.09 7.84 -12.10
CA ALA A 88 14.70 8.11 -11.80
C ALA A 88 14.54 8.58 -10.35
N GLY A 89 13.77 9.64 -10.15
CA GLY A 89 13.60 10.26 -8.83
C GLY A 89 14.76 11.17 -8.37
N ALA A 90 15.76 11.44 -9.22
CA ALA A 90 16.89 12.28 -8.83
C ALA A 90 16.43 13.67 -8.37
N GLY A 91 16.93 14.08 -7.20
CA GLY A 91 16.55 15.34 -6.55
C GLY A 91 15.30 15.26 -5.69
N GLN A 92 14.52 14.18 -5.79
CA GLN A 92 13.33 13.96 -4.95
C GLN A 92 13.69 13.35 -3.59
N ILE A 93 12.81 13.52 -2.62
CA ILE A 93 12.88 12.94 -1.28
C ILE A 93 11.58 12.19 -1.05
N ILE A 94 11.63 10.87 -1.07
CA ILE A 94 10.49 10.02 -0.73
C ILE A 94 10.56 9.69 0.76
N ALA A 95 9.59 10.16 1.52
CA ALA A 95 9.42 9.79 2.91
C ALA A 95 8.45 8.62 3.04
N ILE A 96 8.90 7.57 3.69
CA ILE A 96 8.10 6.43 4.12
C ILE A 96 7.71 6.70 5.57
N VAL A 97 6.43 6.81 5.85
CA VAL A 97 5.93 7.09 7.20
C VAL A 97 5.29 5.85 7.76
N ASP A 98 5.92 5.26 8.76
CA ASP A 98 5.47 4.04 9.41
C ASP A 98 5.58 4.14 10.94
N ALA A 99 5.19 3.09 11.65
CA ALA A 99 5.19 3.07 13.10
C ALA A 99 6.16 2.04 13.66
N TYR A 100 6.70 2.35 14.84
CA TYR A 100 7.70 1.56 15.56
C TYR A 100 9.08 1.66 14.94
N ASN A 101 9.91 0.59 15.01
CA ASN A 101 11.28 0.62 14.50
C ASN A 101 11.64 -0.67 13.78
N ASP A 102 12.19 -0.53 12.59
CA ASP A 102 13.01 -1.56 11.97
C ASP A 102 14.50 -1.30 12.25
N PRO A 103 15.15 -2.14 13.07
CA PRO A 103 16.57 -1.96 13.39
C PRO A 103 17.51 -2.29 12.24
N ASN A 104 17.02 -2.93 11.19
CA ASN A 104 17.81 -3.46 10.09
C ASN A 104 17.53 -2.78 8.74
N ALA A 105 16.65 -1.80 8.70
CA ALA A 105 16.11 -1.17 7.48
C ALA A 105 17.15 -0.92 6.38
N LEU A 106 18.25 -0.21 6.66
CA LEU A 106 19.29 0.07 5.66
C LEU A 106 20.03 -1.19 5.21
N SER A 107 20.31 -2.14 6.11
CA SER A 107 21.02 -3.38 5.75
C SER A 107 20.18 -4.30 4.89
N ASP A 108 18.87 -4.32 5.14
CA ASP A 108 17.91 -5.13 4.44
C ASP A 108 17.59 -4.53 3.06
N LEU A 109 17.37 -3.22 2.98
CA LEU A 109 17.33 -2.49 1.70
C LEU A 109 18.59 -2.77 0.84
N ASN A 110 19.78 -2.76 1.44
CA ASN A 110 21.00 -3.04 0.71
C ASN A 110 21.13 -4.52 0.29
N THR A 111 20.54 -5.46 1.01
CA THR A 111 20.43 -6.86 0.59
C THR A 111 19.51 -6.99 -0.63
N PHE A 112 18.37 -6.31 -0.61
CA PHE A 112 17.45 -6.19 -1.75
C PHE A 112 18.16 -5.56 -2.96
N ASN A 113 18.85 -4.44 -2.76
CA ASN A 113 19.61 -3.74 -3.79
C ASN A 113 20.64 -4.64 -4.46
N ALA A 114 21.41 -5.39 -3.66
CA ALA A 114 22.40 -6.34 -4.18
C ALA A 114 21.77 -7.45 -5.02
N GLN A 115 20.59 -7.95 -4.61
CA GLN A 115 19.87 -9.02 -5.31
C GLN A 115 19.39 -8.57 -6.69
N TYR A 116 18.90 -7.33 -6.82
CA TYR A 116 18.26 -6.86 -8.04
C TYR A 116 19.10 -5.87 -8.85
N GLY A 117 20.35 -5.63 -8.43
CA GLY A 117 21.31 -4.82 -9.18
C GLY A 117 21.16 -3.31 -8.98
N TYR A 118 20.47 -2.88 -7.93
CA TYR A 118 20.44 -1.48 -7.52
C TYR A 118 21.72 -1.08 -6.80
N ALA A 119 22.03 0.23 -6.82
CA ALA A 119 23.17 0.76 -6.09
C ALA A 119 22.94 0.64 -4.57
N GLN A 120 24.01 0.33 -3.84
CA GLN A 120 23.96 0.33 -2.37
C GLN A 120 23.76 1.78 -1.89
N LEU A 121 22.84 1.98 -0.96
CA LEU A 121 22.65 3.27 -0.31
C LEU A 121 23.53 3.37 0.95
N ALA A 122 24.05 4.55 1.19
CA ALA A 122 24.65 4.93 2.46
C ALA A 122 23.73 5.86 3.24
N THR A 123 23.92 5.97 4.53
CA THR A 123 23.22 7.00 5.34
C THR A 123 23.50 8.38 4.76
N CYS A 124 22.48 9.22 4.68
CA CYS A 124 22.61 10.58 4.20
C CYS A 124 23.57 11.39 5.09
N SER A 125 24.51 12.09 4.50
CA SER A 125 25.29 13.09 5.23
C SER A 125 24.47 14.39 5.46
N SER A 126 23.51 14.63 4.56
CA SER A 126 22.49 15.68 4.59
C SER A 126 21.45 15.38 3.53
N LEU A 127 20.18 15.72 3.78
CA LEU A 127 19.12 15.62 2.76
C LEU A 127 19.31 16.64 1.61
N THR A 128 20.23 17.60 1.75
CA THR A 128 20.61 18.52 0.66
C THR A 128 21.77 18.00 -0.20
N GLN A 129 22.38 16.85 0.14
CA GLN A 129 23.44 16.26 -0.69
C GLN A 129 22.92 15.90 -2.09
N SER A 130 23.82 15.84 -3.08
CA SER A 130 23.52 15.27 -4.40
C SER A 130 23.52 13.75 -4.35
N GLY A 131 22.63 13.12 -5.15
CA GLY A 131 22.50 11.68 -5.28
C GLY A 131 21.65 11.00 -4.20
N PRO A 132 21.32 9.72 -4.41
CA PRO A 132 20.50 8.94 -3.51
C PRO A 132 21.21 8.62 -2.20
N CYS A 133 20.46 8.51 -1.13
CA CYS A 133 20.92 8.06 0.19
C CYS A 133 19.71 7.61 1.01
N PHE A 134 19.96 6.97 2.14
CA PHE A 134 18.95 6.54 3.10
C PHE A 134 19.08 7.31 4.41
N GLU A 135 17.96 7.73 4.98
CA GLU A 135 17.92 8.34 6.31
C GLU A 135 16.82 7.69 7.14
N GLN A 136 17.10 7.41 8.41
CA GLN A 136 16.12 6.88 9.37
C GLN A 136 15.89 7.91 10.48
N VAL A 137 14.65 8.36 10.61
CA VAL A 137 14.26 9.45 11.50
C VAL A 137 13.20 8.99 12.49
N TYR A 138 13.42 9.26 13.76
CA TYR A 138 12.45 8.98 14.83
C TYR A 138 11.60 10.23 15.07
N ALA A 139 10.37 10.22 14.58
CA ALA A 139 9.51 11.40 14.53
C ALA A 139 9.29 12.10 15.87
N GLN A 140 9.19 11.33 16.97
CA GLN A 140 9.05 11.89 18.32
C GLN A 140 10.39 11.99 19.06
N GLY A 141 11.54 12.00 18.35
CA GLY A 141 12.87 12.26 18.86
C GLY A 141 13.52 11.12 19.67
N LYS A 142 12.86 9.97 19.77
CA LYS A 142 13.40 8.78 20.45
C LYS A 142 13.13 7.54 19.60
N LYS A 143 14.14 6.65 19.53
CA LYS A 143 14.00 5.35 18.89
C LYS A 143 12.82 4.58 19.47
N PRO A 144 11.82 4.22 18.63
CA PRO A 144 10.71 3.39 19.07
C PRO A 144 11.15 1.96 19.42
N ARG A 145 10.28 1.22 20.06
CA ARG A 145 10.47 -0.23 20.19
C ARG A 145 10.31 -0.91 18.81
N THR A 146 11.00 -2.00 18.59
CA THR A 146 10.80 -2.84 17.40
C THR A 146 9.43 -3.53 17.45
N ASN A 147 8.75 -3.58 16.30
CA ASN A 147 7.58 -4.40 16.06
C ASN A 147 7.78 -5.15 14.75
N SER A 148 7.78 -6.47 14.77
CA SER A 148 8.15 -7.28 13.60
C SER A 148 7.16 -7.23 12.44
N GLY A 149 5.89 -6.90 12.70
CA GLY A 149 4.92 -6.68 11.62
C GLY A 149 5.20 -5.37 10.89
N TRP A 150 5.44 -4.30 11.66
CA TRP A 150 5.79 -3.01 11.11
C TRP A 150 7.19 -3.00 10.47
N ALA A 151 8.17 -3.72 11.02
CA ALA A 151 9.49 -3.83 10.38
C ALA A 151 9.40 -4.51 8.99
N LEU A 152 8.52 -5.51 8.84
CA LEU A 152 8.26 -6.13 7.55
C LEU A 152 7.61 -5.14 6.56
N GLU A 153 6.68 -4.30 7.05
CA GLU A 153 6.09 -3.21 6.25
C GLU A 153 7.12 -2.17 5.85
N GLU A 154 7.93 -1.71 6.80
CA GLU A 154 9.01 -0.75 6.54
C GLU A 154 9.98 -1.27 5.48
N SER A 155 10.33 -2.57 5.53
CA SER A 155 11.16 -3.21 4.50
C SER A 155 10.47 -3.21 3.13
N LEU A 156 9.18 -3.55 3.06
CA LEU A 156 8.40 -3.48 1.82
C LEU A 156 8.47 -2.07 1.23
N ASP A 157 8.15 -1.08 2.03
CA ASP A 157 7.95 0.29 1.57
C ASP A 157 9.25 0.93 1.08
N ILE A 158 10.36 0.81 1.85
CA ILE A 158 11.64 1.40 1.45
C ILE A 158 12.25 0.70 0.23
N GLU A 159 12.09 -0.63 0.11
CA GLU A 159 12.61 -1.40 -1.00
C GLU A 159 11.90 -1.08 -2.31
N TRP A 160 10.58 -1.02 -2.28
CA TRP A 160 9.78 -0.79 -3.49
C TRP A 160 9.74 0.68 -3.91
N ALA A 161 9.68 1.63 -2.97
CA ALA A 161 9.88 3.04 -3.32
C ALA A 161 11.25 3.29 -3.98
N HIS A 162 12.32 2.64 -3.46
CA HIS A 162 13.66 2.75 -4.06
C HIS A 162 13.74 2.04 -5.41
N ALA A 163 13.05 0.92 -5.59
CA ALA A 163 13.02 0.20 -6.87
C ALA A 163 12.41 1.04 -8.00
N GLU A 164 11.38 1.83 -7.71
CA GLU A 164 10.72 2.69 -8.69
C GLU A 164 11.41 4.06 -8.85
N ALA A 165 12.20 4.49 -7.85
CA ALA A 165 12.93 5.76 -7.90
C ALA A 165 14.38 5.62 -7.40
N PRO A 166 15.26 4.89 -8.09
CA PRO A 166 16.61 4.59 -7.61
C PRO A 166 17.52 5.80 -7.45
N GLY A 167 17.18 6.94 -8.04
CA GLY A 167 17.90 8.21 -7.88
C GLY A 167 17.38 9.08 -6.74
N ALA A 168 16.25 8.74 -6.11
CA ALA A 168 15.67 9.49 -5.00
C ALA A 168 16.42 9.24 -3.68
N LYS A 169 16.22 10.15 -2.72
CA LYS A 169 16.56 9.90 -1.32
C LYS A 169 15.38 9.21 -0.65
N ILE A 170 15.65 8.15 0.09
CA ILE A 170 14.65 7.43 0.88
C ILE A 170 14.79 7.84 2.34
N VAL A 171 13.72 8.33 2.93
CA VAL A 171 13.66 8.75 4.34
C VAL A 171 12.61 7.92 5.06
N LEU A 172 13.03 6.99 5.91
CA LEU A 172 12.14 6.25 6.79
C LEU A 172 11.84 7.10 8.03
N VAL A 173 10.59 7.47 8.22
CA VAL A 173 10.12 8.30 9.35
C VAL A 173 9.28 7.44 10.28
N GLU A 174 9.89 6.98 11.34
CA GLU A 174 9.29 6.07 12.30
C GLU A 174 8.50 6.82 13.40
N ALA A 175 7.20 6.59 13.45
CA ALA A 175 6.34 7.04 14.54
C ALA A 175 6.54 6.18 15.80
N ALA A 176 6.41 6.78 16.99
CA ALA A 176 6.60 6.08 18.27
C ALA A 176 5.58 4.93 18.49
N SER A 177 4.43 5.01 17.84
CA SER A 177 3.38 3.97 17.83
C SER A 177 2.43 4.21 16.66
N ALA A 178 1.57 3.23 16.38
CA ALA A 178 0.56 3.27 15.33
C ALA A 178 -0.69 4.12 15.67
N SER A 179 -0.64 4.99 16.68
CA SER A 179 -1.73 5.93 16.93
C SER A 179 -1.75 7.05 15.90
N ASP A 180 -2.93 7.50 15.49
CA ASP A 180 -3.10 8.58 14.53
C ASP A 180 -2.25 9.80 14.89
N SER A 181 -2.25 10.24 16.16
CA SER A 181 -1.47 11.39 16.59
C SER A 181 0.04 11.22 16.39
N ASN A 182 0.59 10.00 16.53
CA ASN A 182 2.00 9.73 16.31
C ASN A 182 2.32 9.60 14.82
N LEU A 183 1.46 8.95 14.05
CA LEU A 183 1.62 8.78 12.60
C LEU A 183 1.49 10.12 11.87
N PHE A 184 0.48 10.94 12.15
CA PHE A 184 0.37 12.29 11.57
C PHE A 184 1.46 13.25 12.09
N GLY A 185 1.96 13.04 13.32
CA GLY A 185 3.17 13.69 13.80
C GLY A 185 4.41 13.31 12.97
N ALA A 186 4.50 12.06 12.50
CA ALA A 186 5.55 11.61 11.60
C ALA A 186 5.37 12.18 10.17
N VAL A 187 4.14 12.29 9.66
CA VAL A 187 3.86 13.03 8.42
C VAL A 187 4.32 14.49 8.52
N SER A 188 4.04 15.15 9.64
CA SER A 188 4.52 16.52 9.87
C SER A 188 6.06 16.59 9.89
N THR A 189 6.73 15.56 10.43
CA THR A 189 8.20 15.46 10.40
C THR A 189 8.69 15.29 8.96
N ALA A 190 8.09 14.41 8.16
CA ALA A 190 8.41 14.22 6.75
C ALA A 190 8.29 15.53 5.96
N ASN A 191 7.19 16.27 6.14
CA ASN A 191 6.97 17.60 5.56
C ASN A 191 8.09 18.57 5.94
N GLY A 192 8.48 18.60 7.23
CA GLY A 192 9.55 19.45 7.75
C GLY A 192 10.94 19.09 7.22
N LEU A 193 11.16 17.85 6.79
CA LEU A 193 12.38 17.38 6.14
C LEU A 193 12.45 17.72 4.65
N GLY A 194 11.36 18.26 4.07
CA GLY A 194 11.27 18.64 2.68
C GLY A 194 10.95 17.46 1.76
N ALA A 195 10.20 16.47 2.25
CA ALA A 195 9.71 15.37 1.43
C ALA A 195 8.91 15.90 0.24
N THR A 196 9.20 15.39 -0.94
CA THR A 196 8.45 15.66 -2.17
C THR A 196 7.32 14.66 -2.36
N GLU A 197 7.51 13.45 -1.86
CA GLU A 197 6.50 12.39 -1.78
C GLU A 197 6.47 11.81 -0.37
N VAL A 198 5.28 11.47 0.13
CA VAL A 198 5.05 10.79 1.40
C VAL A 198 4.19 9.57 1.14
N SER A 199 4.74 8.39 1.40
CA SER A 199 4.01 7.11 1.36
C SER A 199 3.50 6.73 2.74
N MET A 200 2.25 6.26 2.80
CA MET A 200 1.55 5.86 4.01
C MET A 200 0.88 4.50 3.80
N SER A 201 1.64 3.43 4.08
CA SER A 201 1.13 2.07 4.02
C SER A 201 0.43 1.69 5.33
N TRP A 202 -0.55 2.49 5.72
CA TRP A 202 -1.36 2.25 6.91
C TRP A 202 -2.71 2.95 6.80
N GLY A 203 -3.68 2.40 7.49
CA GLY A 203 -5.02 2.95 7.55
C GLY A 203 -5.83 2.39 8.71
N GLY A 204 -7.03 2.89 8.84
CA GLY A 204 -8.03 2.44 9.79
C GLY A 204 -9.42 2.87 9.40
N SER A 205 -10.41 2.36 10.13
CA SER A 205 -11.80 2.74 9.89
C SER A 205 -12.00 4.24 10.04
N GLU A 206 -12.75 4.82 9.12
CA GLU A 206 -13.10 6.22 9.14
C GLU A 206 -13.80 6.65 10.45
N SER A 207 -13.64 7.90 10.80
CA SER A 207 -14.29 8.53 11.95
C SER A 207 -14.64 9.99 11.68
N SER A 208 -15.64 10.53 12.37
CA SER A 208 -16.03 11.93 12.23
C SER A 208 -14.96 12.96 12.61
N SER A 209 -13.84 12.54 13.20
CA SER A 209 -12.72 13.40 13.58
C SER A 209 -11.58 13.40 12.57
N GLU A 210 -11.61 12.52 11.55
CA GLU A 210 -10.53 12.32 10.60
C GLU A 210 -10.21 13.58 9.78
N THR A 211 -11.23 14.36 9.39
CA THR A 211 -11.06 15.61 8.65
C THR A 211 -10.13 16.62 9.35
N SER A 212 -9.92 16.47 10.67
CA SER A 212 -8.95 17.30 11.42
C SER A 212 -7.50 16.99 11.07
N TYR A 213 -7.22 15.80 10.55
CA TYR A 213 -5.89 15.38 10.12
C TYR A 213 -5.55 15.79 8.68
N ASP A 214 -6.51 16.20 7.87
CA ASP A 214 -6.25 16.68 6.49
C ASP A 214 -5.22 17.80 6.43
N SER A 215 -5.17 18.63 7.46
CA SER A 215 -4.18 19.72 7.54
C SER A 215 -2.72 19.26 7.53
N TYR A 216 -2.43 18.01 7.89
CA TYR A 216 -1.10 17.40 7.79
C TYR A 216 -0.73 17.00 6.35
N LEU A 217 -1.73 16.85 5.49
CA LEU A 217 -1.65 16.33 4.13
C LEU A 217 -1.77 17.45 3.06
N THR A 218 -1.43 18.69 3.44
CA THR A 218 -1.56 19.88 2.57
C THR A 218 -0.27 20.66 2.40
N HIS A 219 0.90 20.05 2.71
CA HIS A 219 2.17 20.76 2.58
C HIS A 219 2.48 21.06 1.10
N ALA A 220 2.79 22.34 0.81
CA ALA A 220 3.02 22.77 -0.57
C ALA A 220 4.24 22.08 -1.18
N GLY A 221 4.06 21.44 -2.32
CA GLY A 221 5.10 20.71 -3.04
C GLY A 221 5.35 19.29 -2.56
N THR A 222 4.51 18.77 -1.65
CA THR A 222 4.52 17.37 -1.21
C THR A 222 3.29 16.66 -1.75
N PHE A 223 3.45 15.45 -2.27
CA PHE A 223 2.39 14.54 -2.69
C PHE A 223 2.28 13.38 -1.69
N TYR A 224 1.07 12.90 -1.48
CA TYR A 224 0.78 11.86 -0.50
C TYR A 224 0.14 10.67 -1.20
N THR A 225 0.65 9.47 -0.93
CA THR A 225 0.04 8.21 -1.35
C THR A 225 -0.37 7.42 -0.12
N ALA A 226 -1.49 6.71 -0.18
CA ALA A 226 -1.90 5.81 0.89
C ALA A 226 -2.55 4.55 0.34
N SER A 227 -2.31 3.44 1.03
CA SER A 227 -2.97 2.17 0.78
C SER A 227 -4.47 2.24 1.09
N ALA A 228 -5.32 1.73 0.19
CA ALA A 228 -6.77 1.78 0.36
C ALA A 228 -7.36 0.78 1.36
N GLY A 229 -6.53 -0.17 1.85
CA GLY A 229 -6.92 -1.21 2.79
C GLY A 229 -7.04 -2.60 2.15
N ASP A 230 -7.06 -3.64 3.00
CA ASP A 230 -7.01 -5.05 2.61
C ASP A 230 -8.22 -5.87 3.13
N SER A 231 -9.28 -5.19 3.51
CA SER A 231 -10.47 -5.81 4.13
C SER A 231 -11.66 -5.95 3.18
N GLY A 232 -11.46 -5.70 1.88
CA GLY A 232 -12.53 -5.63 0.88
C GLY A 232 -13.23 -4.28 0.91
N HIS A 233 -14.46 -4.21 0.38
CA HIS A 233 -15.21 -2.97 0.24
C HIS A 233 -15.31 -2.17 1.55
N GLY A 234 -15.02 -0.90 1.45
CA GLY A 234 -15.05 0.10 2.51
C GLY A 234 -13.94 1.14 2.33
N ALA A 235 -14.21 2.37 2.73
CA ALA A 235 -13.21 3.42 2.76
C ALA A 235 -12.45 3.38 4.09
N GLU A 236 -11.15 3.63 4.03
CA GLU A 236 -10.26 3.76 5.18
C GLU A 236 -9.55 5.10 5.14
N TYR A 237 -9.18 5.64 6.31
CA TYR A 237 -8.40 6.86 6.42
C TYR A 237 -6.94 6.52 6.77
N PRO A 238 -5.88 7.13 6.14
CA PRO A 238 -5.90 8.39 5.41
C PRO A 238 -6.20 8.31 3.90
N ALA A 239 -6.43 7.12 3.32
CA ALA A 239 -6.73 7.00 1.89
C ALA A 239 -7.98 7.82 1.48
N ALA A 240 -8.97 7.96 2.39
CA ALA A 240 -10.16 8.75 2.15
C ALA A 240 -9.92 10.27 2.13
N SER A 241 -8.78 10.77 2.63
CA SER A 241 -8.48 12.21 2.58
C SER A 241 -8.52 12.74 1.13
N PRO A 242 -9.14 13.92 0.90
CA PRO A 242 -9.16 14.56 -0.42
C PRO A 242 -7.77 15.05 -0.89
N ASN A 243 -6.75 14.96 -0.05
CA ASN A 243 -5.37 15.39 -0.32
C ASN A 243 -4.41 14.22 -0.55
N VAL A 244 -4.92 13.00 -0.70
CA VAL A 244 -4.15 11.76 -0.81
C VAL A 244 -4.52 11.01 -2.07
N ILE A 245 -3.53 10.47 -2.77
CA ILE A 245 -3.72 9.48 -3.83
C ILE A 245 -3.95 8.12 -3.16
N ALA A 246 -5.18 7.67 -3.15
CA ALA A 246 -5.57 6.38 -2.61
C ALA A 246 -5.24 5.26 -3.61
N VAL A 247 -4.52 4.24 -3.15
CA VAL A 247 -4.06 3.14 -4.01
C VAL A 247 -4.77 1.84 -3.66
N GLY A 248 -5.61 1.37 -4.57
CA GLY A 248 -6.31 0.09 -4.49
C GLY A 248 -5.48 -1.08 -4.99
N GLY A 249 -6.04 -2.29 -4.84
CA GLY A 249 -5.34 -3.54 -5.10
C GLY A 249 -5.84 -4.32 -6.31
N THR A 250 -4.91 -4.85 -7.10
CA THR A 250 -5.19 -5.71 -8.26
C THR A 250 -4.51 -7.08 -8.17
N THR A 251 -4.76 -7.89 -9.15
CA THR A 251 -4.15 -9.22 -9.37
C THR A 251 -3.61 -9.29 -10.79
N LEU A 252 -2.33 -9.66 -10.95
CA LEU A 252 -1.68 -9.85 -12.24
C LEU A 252 -1.90 -11.28 -12.75
N ASN A 253 -2.93 -11.49 -13.56
CA ASN A 253 -3.25 -12.82 -14.08
C ASN A 253 -2.17 -13.33 -15.02
N GLY A 254 -1.71 -14.56 -14.79
CA GLY A 254 -0.63 -15.19 -15.54
C GLY A 254 0.76 -14.95 -14.95
N CYS A 255 0.90 -14.08 -13.95
CA CYS A 255 2.13 -13.95 -13.14
C CYS A 255 2.15 -15.02 -12.04
N SER A 256 3.32 -15.53 -11.72
CA SER A 256 3.51 -16.48 -10.60
C SER A 256 4.98 -16.61 -10.20
N GLY A 257 5.22 -16.83 -8.90
CA GLY A 257 6.58 -16.91 -8.36
C GLY A 257 7.38 -15.65 -8.69
N THR A 258 8.47 -15.78 -9.41
CA THR A 258 9.36 -14.67 -9.79
C THR A 258 9.16 -14.18 -11.23
N SER A 259 8.06 -14.56 -11.91
CA SER A 259 7.90 -14.30 -13.34
C SER A 259 6.50 -13.81 -13.71
N CYS A 260 6.47 -12.82 -14.58
CA CYS A 260 5.28 -12.35 -15.28
C CYS A 260 5.31 -12.62 -16.80
N ALA A 261 6.16 -13.54 -17.27
CA ALA A 261 6.23 -13.89 -18.69
C ALA A 261 4.90 -14.40 -19.26
N GLY A 262 4.00 -14.89 -18.41
CA GLY A 262 2.66 -15.33 -18.76
C GLY A 262 1.55 -14.29 -18.51
N PHE A 263 1.89 -13.04 -18.22
CA PHE A 263 0.89 -12.00 -17.96
C PHE A 263 -0.14 -11.89 -19.10
N THR A 264 -1.41 -11.93 -18.75
CA THR A 264 -2.52 -11.88 -19.72
C THR A 264 -3.50 -10.75 -19.48
N SER A 265 -3.74 -10.41 -18.22
CA SER A 265 -4.70 -9.37 -17.83
C SER A 265 -4.48 -8.97 -16.37
N GLU A 266 -5.12 -7.89 -15.97
CA GLU A 266 -5.18 -7.43 -14.61
C GLU A 266 -6.63 -7.35 -14.15
N THR A 267 -6.91 -7.77 -12.93
CA THR A 267 -8.26 -7.77 -12.35
C THR A 267 -8.21 -7.25 -10.92
N THR A 268 -9.33 -6.81 -10.37
CA THR A 268 -9.41 -6.45 -8.95
C THR A 268 -8.91 -7.58 -8.06
N TRP A 269 -8.14 -7.23 -7.03
CA TRP A 269 -7.91 -8.12 -5.91
C TRP A 269 -9.11 -8.08 -4.96
N SER A 270 -9.67 -9.23 -4.61
CA SER A 270 -10.92 -9.32 -3.87
C SER A 270 -10.88 -8.76 -2.43
N SER A 271 -9.68 -8.57 -1.89
CA SER A 271 -9.51 -7.95 -0.56
C SER A 271 -9.15 -6.46 -0.64
N SER A 272 -9.01 -5.87 -1.84
CA SER A 272 -8.73 -4.43 -1.98
C SER A 272 -9.76 -3.60 -1.25
N GLY A 273 -9.31 -2.60 -0.48
CA GLY A 273 -10.16 -1.51 -0.01
C GLY A 273 -10.71 -0.70 -1.17
N GLY A 274 -11.71 0.09 -0.89
CA GLY A 274 -12.37 0.96 -1.86
C GLY A 274 -13.84 1.14 -1.55
N GLY A 275 -14.38 2.30 -1.90
CA GLY A 275 -15.76 2.65 -1.60
C GLY A 275 -15.96 4.16 -1.48
N ILE A 276 -17.02 4.57 -0.79
CA ILE A 276 -17.41 5.96 -0.60
C ILE A 276 -17.12 6.33 0.85
N SER A 277 -16.37 7.42 1.06
CA SER A 277 -16.14 7.97 2.40
C SER A 277 -17.46 8.39 3.07
N ALA A 278 -17.54 8.15 4.37
CA ALA A 278 -18.66 8.58 5.18
C ALA A 278 -18.53 10.04 5.69
N TYR A 279 -17.32 10.60 5.63
CA TYR A 279 -17.01 11.89 6.25
C TYR A 279 -16.35 12.89 5.30
N GLU A 280 -15.55 12.43 4.33
CA GLU A 280 -14.84 13.31 3.42
C GLU A 280 -15.70 13.73 2.23
N SER A 281 -15.67 15.03 1.96
CA SER A 281 -16.40 15.58 0.81
C SER A 281 -15.66 15.27 -0.49
N ILE A 282 -16.41 15.12 -1.59
CA ILE A 282 -15.85 14.94 -2.92
C ILE A 282 -14.91 16.11 -3.30
N PRO A 283 -13.65 15.86 -3.63
CA PRO A 283 -12.75 16.92 -4.08
C PRO A 283 -13.09 17.42 -5.49
N SER A 284 -12.60 18.63 -5.80
CA SER A 284 -12.87 19.27 -7.09
C SER A 284 -12.36 18.49 -8.30
N TYR A 285 -11.27 17.75 -8.16
CA TYR A 285 -10.72 16.92 -9.24
C TYR A 285 -11.61 15.70 -9.54
N GLN A 286 -12.29 15.11 -8.55
CA GLN A 286 -13.27 14.06 -8.77
C GLN A 286 -14.60 14.61 -9.28
N SER A 287 -15.12 15.69 -8.69
CA SER A 287 -16.39 16.28 -9.13
C SER A 287 -16.29 16.91 -10.52
N GLY A 288 -15.10 17.34 -10.92
CA GLY A 288 -14.81 17.89 -12.26
C GLY A 288 -14.40 16.83 -13.30
N TYR A 289 -14.29 15.56 -12.92
CA TYR A 289 -13.88 14.49 -13.85
C TYR A 289 -14.92 14.30 -14.96
N SER A 290 -14.46 14.35 -16.21
CA SER A 290 -15.29 14.25 -17.41
C SER A 290 -15.16 12.95 -18.19
N GLY A 291 -14.36 12.00 -17.68
CA GLY A 291 -14.21 10.67 -18.28
C GLY A 291 -15.36 9.73 -17.92
N ALA A 292 -15.26 8.50 -18.37
CA ALA A 292 -16.25 7.46 -18.07
C ALA A 292 -16.27 7.11 -16.57
N VAL A 293 -17.44 6.83 -16.04
CA VAL A 293 -17.65 6.38 -14.65
C VAL A 293 -18.57 5.16 -14.67
N TYR A 294 -18.12 4.07 -14.06
CA TYR A 294 -18.90 2.85 -14.03
C TYR A 294 -20.15 3.00 -13.14
N GLY A 295 -21.31 2.66 -13.70
CA GLY A 295 -22.60 2.69 -12.98
C GLY A 295 -23.23 4.07 -12.82
N ALA A 296 -22.57 5.16 -13.22
CA ALA A 296 -23.12 6.52 -13.12
C ALA A 296 -22.63 7.41 -14.27
N SER A 297 -23.20 8.63 -14.38
CA SER A 297 -22.77 9.62 -15.39
C SER A 297 -21.59 10.47 -14.93
N THR A 298 -21.37 10.58 -13.62
CA THR A 298 -20.29 11.35 -12.99
C THR A 298 -19.88 10.70 -11.67
N ILE A 299 -18.67 10.98 -11.17
CA ILE A 299 -18.25 10.52 -9.85
C ILE A 299 -19.19 11.09 -8.77
N THR A 300 -19.60 12.36 -8.87
CA THR A 300 -20.59 12.93 -7.94
C THR A 300 -21.91 12.16 -7.92
N GLY A 301 -22.36 11.70 -9.10
CA GLY A 301 -23.57 10.87 -9.21
C GLY A 301 -23.42 9.49 -8.59
N LEU A 302 -22.20 8.91 -8.65
CA LEU A 302 -21.86 7.64 -8.04
C LEU A 302 -21.77 7.76 -6.51
N THR A 303 -21.11 8.80 -6.01
CA THR A 303 -20.73 8.92 -4.59
C THR A 303 -21.68 9.78 -3.75
N GLY A 304 -22.68 10.41 -4.39
CA GLY A 304 -23.60 11.31 -3.68
C GLY A 304 -22.95 12.60 -3.15
N GLY A 305 -21.76 12.96 -3.66
CA GLY A 305 -21.03 14.15 -3.24
C GLY A 305 -19.98 13.90 -2.15
N TYR A 306 -19.69 12.65 -1.85
CA TYR A 306 -18.58 12.25 -0.97
C TYR A 306 -17.36 11.78 -1.77
N ARG A 307 -16.22 11.70 -1.10
CA ARG A 307 -14.98 11.19 -1.64
C ARG A 307 -15.12 9.72 -2.03
N GLY A 308 -14.80 9.37 -3.28
CA GLY A 308 -14.69 7.98 -3.73
C GLY A 308 -13.24 7.53 -3.76
N ILE A 309 -12.95 6.34 -3.23
CA ILE A 309 -11.62 5.72 -3.29
C ILE A 309 -11.72 4.31 -3.89
N PRO A 310 -10.62 3.79 -4.49
CA PRO A 310 -9.31 4.42 -4.67
C PRO A 310 -9.29 5.41 -5.86
N ASP A 311 -8.17 6.12 -6.03
CA ASP A 311 -7.91 6.94 -7.23
C ASP A 311 -7.25 6.11 -8.34
N VAL A 312 -6.31 5.28 -7.93
CA VAL A 312 -5.50 4.39 -8.78
C VAL A 312 -5.35 3.03 -8.10
N SER A 313 -4.71 2.09 -8.80
CA SER A 313 -4.47 0.75 -8.26
C SER A 313 -3.09 0.22 -8.64
N PHE A 314 -2.68 -0.87 -7.98
CA PHE A 314 -1.42 -1.58 -8.23
C PHE A 314 -1.58 -3.05 -7.84
N ASP A 315 -0.61 -3.94 -8.20
CA ASP A 315 -0.64 -5.34 -7.76
C ASP A 315 -0.65 -5.45 -6.24
N ALA A 316 -1.57 -6.23 -5.70
CA ALA A 316 -1.76 -6.40 -4.27
C ALA A 316 -2.03 -7.86 -3.86
N ASN A 317 -2.30 -8.75 -4.85
CA ASN A 317 -2.61 -10.13 -4.51
C ASN A 317 -1.34 -10.87 -4.06
N PRO A 318 -1.27 -11.44 -2.85
CA PRO A 318 -0.09 -12.18 -2.39
C PRO A 318 0.27 -13.38 -3.27
N ASN A 319 -0.64 -13.87 -4.12
CA ASN A 319 -0.32 -14.92 -5.08
C ASN A 319 0.49 -14.42 -6.29
N THR A 320 0.37 -13.15 -6.62
CA THR A 320 1.23 -12.41 -7.56
C THR A 320 2.15 -11.43 -6.83
N GLY A 321 2.25 -11.55 -5.51
CA GLY A 321 2.94 -10.62 -4.64
C GLY A 321 4.42 -10.47 -4.92
N VAL A 322 4.96 -9.39 -4.40
CA VAL A 322 6.32 -8.92 -4.62
C VAL A 322 7.31 -9.53 -3.65
N SER A 323 8.59 -9.59 -4.05
CA SER A 323 9.68 -10.03 -3.16
C SER A 323 10.16 -8.88 -2.29
N ILE A 324 10.34 -9.14 -1.00
CA ILE A 324 11.03 -8.25 -0.06
C ILE A 324 12.04 -9.04 0.78
N TYR A 325 12.99 -8.34 1.37
CA TYR A 325 13.96 -8.92 2.29
C TYR A 325 13.85 -8.27 3.67
N ASP A 326 13.52 -9.05 4.69
CA ASP A 326 13.48 -8.61 6.09
C ASP A 326 14.25 -9.57 6.98
N SER A 327 15.31 -9.09 7.64
CA SER A 327 16.07 -9.83 8.63
C SER A 327 15.52 -9.70 10.06
N THR A 328 14.56 -8.77 10.28
CA THR A 328 13.81 -8.66 11.52
C THR A 328 12.76 -9.76 11.59
N SER A 329 12.80 -10.57 12.65
CA SER A 329 12.08 -11.84 12.68
C SER A 329 10.55 -11.66 12.71
N TYR A 330 9.89 -11.86 11.57
CA TYR A 330 8.42 -11.94 11.47
C TYR A 330 7.95 -13.36 11.74
N GLN A 331 7.13 -13.56 12.77
CA GLN A 331 6.65 -14.88 13.21
C GLN A 331 7.78 -15.94 13.36
N GLY A 332 8.95 -15.51 13.84
CA GLY A 332 10.10 -16.37 14.03
C GLY A 332 10.88 -16.72 12.76
N GLN A 333 10.61 -16.08 11.65
CA GLN A 333 11.27 -16.30 10.35
C GLN A 333 11.82 -14.99 9.81
N SER A 334 12.92 -15.06 9.04
CA SER A 334 13.58 -13.91 8.41
C SER A 334 14.17 -14.31 7.07
N GLY A 335 14.42 -13.35 6.20
CA GLY A 335 14.95 -13.55 4.87
C GLY A 335 14.05 -12.99 3.77
N TRP A 336 13.88 -13.73 2.67
CA TRP A 336 13.03 -13.31 1.56
C TRP A 336 11.58 -13.70 1.80
N PHE A 337 10.68 -12.73 1.77
CA PHE A 337 9.25 -12.92 1.84
C PHE A 337 8.58 -12.63 0.49
N THR A 338 7.38 -13.16 0.29
CA THR A 338 6.48 -12.75 -0.77
C THR A 338 5.29 -12.04 -0.12
N VAL A 339 5.10 -10.78 -0.46
CA VAL A 339 4.10 -9.91 0.18
C VAL A 339 3.14 -9.36 -0.86
N GLY A 340 1.87 -9.28 -0.51
CA GLY A 340 0.83 -8.56 -1.19
C GLY A 340 0.17 -7.58 -0.22
N GLY A 341 -0.94 -7.00 -0.63
CA GLY A 341 -1.66 -5.95 0.08
C GLY A 341 -1.57 -4.62 -0.67
N THR A 342 -2.48 -3.72 -0.35
CA THR A 342 -2.46 -2.36 -0.93
C THR A 342 -1.25 -1.54 -0.50
N SER A 343 -0.54 -1.99 0.54
CA SER A 343 0.78 -1.51 0.95
C SER A 343 1.85 -1.64 -0.14
N VAL A 344 1.74 -2.57 -1.07
CA VAL A 344 2.67 -2.63 -2.22
C VAL A 344 2.52 -1.38 -3.07
N GLY A 345 1.27 -0.97 -3.35
CA GLY A 345 1.00 0.11 -4.28
C GLY A 345 1.33 1.51 -3.77
N ALA A 346 1.24 1.77 -2.46
CA ALA A 346 1.48 3.12 -1.93
C ALA A 346 2.93 3.60 -2.16
N PRO A 347 3.99 2.85 -1.79
CA PRO A 347 5.38 3.22 -2.05
C PRO A 347 5.74 3.16 -3.54
N ASP A 348 5.18 2.21 -4.30
CA ASP A 348 5.39 2.15 -5.75
C ASP A 348 4.89 3.42 -6.44
N TRP A 349 3.67 3.87 -6.12
CA TRP A 349 3.13 5.13 -6.67
C TRP A 349 3.94 6.35 -6.22
N ALA A 350 4.42 6.40 -4.97
CA ALA A 350 5.33 7.47 -4.53
C ALA A 350 6.61 7.49 -5.36
N GLY A 351 7.21 6.32 -5.63
CA GLY A 351 8.38 6.16 -6.50
C GLY A 351 8.10 6.59 -7.95
N ILE A 352 6.98 6.16 -8.53
CA ILE A 352 6.55 6.54 -9.89
C ILE A 352 6.36 8.06 -10.00
N LEU A 353 5.73 8.69 -9.01
CA LEU A 353 5.54 10.15 -8.99
C LEU A 353 6.87 10.88 -8.87
N ALA A 354 7.78 10.43 -8.00
CA ALA A 354 9.12 10.98 -7.85
C ALA A 354 9.93 10.87 -9.17
N ALA A 355 9.84 9.74 -9.86
CA ALA A 355 10.46 9.53 -11.16
C ALA A 355 9.91 10.50 -12.21
N GLY A 356 8.60 10.71 -12.23
CA GLY A 356 7.92 11.68 -13.11
C GLY A 356 8.35 13.11 -12.84
N ALA A 357 8.46 13.51 -11.56
CA ALA A 357 8.93 14.81 -11.14
C ALA A 357 10.37 15.09 -11.62
N ALA A 358 11.27 14.12 -11.40
CA ALA A 358 12.66 14.22 -11.85
C ALA A 358 12.79 14.29 -13.37
N ALA A 359 11.86 13.69 -14.11
CA ALA A 359 11.77 13.79 -15.57
C ALA A 359 11.14 15.11 -16.08
N GLY A 360 10.80 16.04 -15.18
CA GLY A 360 10.17 17.31 -15.52
C GLY A 360 8.70 17.20 -15.95
N LYS A 361 8.05 16.06 -15.67
CA LYS A 361 6.65 15.80 -15.96
C LYS A 361 5.75 16.33 -14.85
N THR A 362 5.87 17.62 -14.52
CA THR A 362 5.13 18.26 -13.42
C THR A 362 3.61 18.24 -13.58
N ALA A 363 3.10 18.02 -14.80
CA ALA A 363 1.67 17.84 -15.06
C ALA A 363 1.11 16.52 -14.49
N LEU A 364 1.95 15.64 -13.95
CA LEU A 364 1.57 14.35 -13.38
C LEU A 364 1.57 14.38 -11.86
N GLN A 365 1.86 15.50 -11.26
CA GLN A 365 2.00 15.62 -9.82
C GLN A 365 0.68 16.01 -9.16
N GLY A 366 0.21 15.12 -8.29
CA GLY A 366 -0.96 15.30 -7.43
C GLY A 366 -2.28 14.78 -8.02
N ASP A 367 -3.25 14.69 -7.15
CA ASP A 367 -4.57 14.11 -7.40
C ASP A 367 -5.26 14.71 -8.64
N SER A 368 -5.21 16.04 -8.80
CA SER A 368 -5.82 16.72 -9.95
C SER A 368 -5.20 16.35 -11.29
N ALA A 369 -3.92 15.98 -11.33
CA ALA A 369 -3.24 15.57 -12.55
C ALA A 369 -3.67 14.15 -12.97
N ILE A 370 -3.88 13.25 -12.04
CA ILE A 370 -4.38 11.90 -12.30
C ILE A 370 -5.76 11.93 -12.96
N TYR A 371 -6.63 12.85 -12.55
CA TYR A 371 -7.96 13.03 -13.09
C TYR A 371 -8.01 13.91 -14.35
N SER A 372 -6.92 14.58 -14.71
CA SER A 372 -6.88 15.38 -15.93
C SER A 372 -6.72 14.51 -17.18
N GLY A 373 -7.41 14.87 -18.29
CA GLY A 373 -7.55 14.02 -19.47
C GLY A 373 -6.27 13.56 -20.18
N GLY A 374 -5.06 14.03 -19.78
CA GLY A 374 -3.78 13.51 -20.26
C GLY A 374 -3.36 12.18 -19.60
N TYR A 375 -3.99 11.84 -18.50
CA TYR A 375 -3.65 10.65 -17.71
C TYR A 375 -4.30 9.36 -18.21
N SER A 376 -5.46 9.44 -18.83
CA SER A 376 -6.19 8.26 -19.36
C SER A 376 -5.39 7.44 -20.39
N THR A 377 -4.29 7.98 -20.91
CA THR A 377 -3.36 7.25 -21.79
C THR A 377 -2.27 6.50 -21.05
N ASN A 378 -2.06 6.82 -19.77
CA ASN A 378 -1.00 6.27 -18.92
C ASN A 378 -1.53 5.37 -17.79
N LEU A 379 -2.83 5.09 -17.82
CA LEU A 379 -3.47 4.15 -16.90
C LEU A 379 -4.14 3.02 -17.68
N ARG A 380 -4.01 1.82 -17.16
CA ARG A 380 -4.75 0.63 -17.61
C ARG A 380 -6.06 0.58 -16.84
N ASP A 381 -7.18 0.77 -17.52
CA ASP A 381 -8.51 0.60 -16.97
C ASP A 381 -8.76 -0.87 -16.58
N ILE A 382 -9.11 -1.12 -15.32
CA ILE A 382 -9.35 -2.45 -14.76
C ILE A 382 -10.84 -2.69 -14.73
N THR A 383 -11.35 -3.46 -15.67
CA THR A 383 -12.79 -3.60 -15.94
C THR A 383 -13.42 -4.88 -15.43
N SER A 384 -12.73 -5.63 -14.56
CA SER A 384 -13.23 -6.91 -14.04
C SER A 384 -12.72 -7.24 -12.64
N GLY A 385 -13.55 -7.94 -11.89
CA GLY A 385 -13.31 -8.35 -10.52
C GLY A 385 -14.21 -7.61 -9.54
N THR A 386 -14.17 -8.03 -8.28
CA THR A 386 -14.99 -7.46 -7.19
C THR A 386 -14.21 -7.48 -5.89
N ASN A 387 -14.47 -6.51 -5.01
CA ASN A 387 -13.94 -6.47 -3.64
C ASN A 387 -15.04 -6.67 -2.58
N GLY A 388 -16.23 -7.09 -3.00
CA GLY A 388 -17.36 -7.32 -2.10
C GLY A 388 -18.61 -7.81 -2.83
N THR A 389 -19.77 -7.71 -2.17
CA THR A 389 -21.06 -8.17 -2.69
C THR A 389 -22.11 -7.05 -2.75
N CYS A 390 -21.70 -5.79 -2.88
CA CYS A 390 -22.54 -4.60 -2.87
C CYS A 390 -22.94 -4.09 -4.27
N GLY A 391 -22.93 -4.96 -5.27
CA GLY A 391 -23.32 -4.58 -6.63
C GLY A 391 -22.27 -3.70 -7.31
N THR A 392 -22.71 -2.60 -7.93
CA THR A 392 -21.83 -1.68 -8.68
C THR A 392 -20.69 -1.14 -7.84
N ASP A 393 -20.96 -0.78 -6.58
CA ASP A 393 -19.97 -0.16 -5.68
C ASP A 393 -18.80 -1.11 -5.30
N CYS A 394 -19.01 -2.41 -5.52
CA CYS A 394 -18.01 -3.45 -5.28
C CYS A 394 -17.47 -4.10 -6.56
N THR A 395 -17.82 -3.59 -7.73
CA THR A 395 -17.49 -4.22 -9.02
C THR A 395 -16.67 -3.28 -9.88
N ALA A 396 -15.55 -3.77 -10.39
CA ALA A 396 -14.75 -3.03 -11.37
C ALA A 396 -15.46 -3.00 -12.73
N GLY A 397 -15.40 -1.88 -13.42
CA GLY A 397 -16.03 -1.67 -14.72
C GLY A 397 -15.39 -0.53 -15.51
N PRO A 398 -15.82 -0.30 -16.75
CA PRO A 398 -15.17 0.68 -17.63
C PRO A 398 -15.18 2.12 -17.06
N GLY A 399 -14.02 2.75 -17.02
CA GLY A 399 -13.80 4.08 -16.48
C GLY A 399 -13.55 4.07 -14.99
N TYR A 400 -13.76 5.21 -14.32
CA TYR A 400 -13.61 5.27 -12.86
C TYR A 400 -14.62 4.35 -12.16
N ASP A 401 -14.14 3.53 -11.23
CA ASP A 401 -14.97 2.74 -10.32
C ASP A 401 -14.42 2.80 -8.87
N LEU A 402 -15.24 2.36 -7.90
CA LEU A 402 -14.91 2.40 -6.47
C LEU A 402 -14.07 1.21 -5.99
N VAL A 403 -13.45 0.48 -6.90
CA VAL A 403 -12.68 -0.75 -6.61
C VAL A 403 -11.25 -0.62 -7.06
N THR A 404 -11.02 0.02 -8.23
CA THR A 404 -9.69 0.19 -8.85
C THR A 404 -9.40 1.63 -9.28
N GLY A 405 -10.32 2.57 -9.02
CA GLY A 405 -10.18 3.95 -9.39
C GLY A 405 -10.12 4.15 -10.91
N LEU A 406 -9.14 4.89 -11.37
CA LEU A 406 -8.84 5.09 -12.80
C LEU A 406 -7.96 3.98 -13.39
N GLY A 407 -7.54 3.02 -12.55
CA GLY A 407 -6.75 1.86 -12.95
C GLY A 407 -5.28 1.89 -12.52
N SER A 408 -4.49 0.95 -13.06
CA SER A 408 -3.07 0.77 -12.75
C SER A 408 -2.15 1.54 -13.68
N PRO A 409 -0.88 1.85 -13.30
CA PRO A 409 0.02 2.63 -14.14
C PRO A 409 0.40 1.84 -15.40
N VAL A 410 0.56 2.54 -16.52
CA VAL A 410 1.16 2.00 -17.74
C VAL A 410 1.86 3.12 -18.50
N ASN A 411 3.05 2.81 -19.07
CA ASN A 411 3.87 3.78 -19.82
C ASN A 411 4.26 5.04 -19.00
N TYR A 412 4.46 4.89 -17.72
CA TYR A 412 4.95 5.95 -16.82
C TYR A 412 6.46 6.10 -16.93
N PRO A 413 6.98 7.30 -16.53
CA PRO A 413 7.84 8.15 -17.32
C PRO A 413 9.00 7.51 -17.97
#